data_79a467b63e735935a9c17d5c032c6bbe
#
_entry.id   79a467b63e735935a9c17d5c032c6bbe
#
_cell.length_a   1.000
_cell.length_b   1.000
_cell.length_c   1.000
_cell.angle_alpha   90.00
_cell.angle_beta   90.00
_cell.angle_gamma   90.00
#
_symmetry.space_group_name_H-M   'P 1'
#
loop_
_entity.id
_entity.type
_entity.pdbx_description
1 polymer ?
#
loop_
_entity_poly.entity_id
_entity_poly.type
_entity_poly.pdbx_seq_one_letter_code
_entity_poly.pdbx_strand_id
1 'polypeptide(L)'
;MKKVLIDRPLNGEALSLLSKHAEVVSIFDDDKEKLEKALREVDGVICSAALKMREAEIAMGANIKVIGRPGVGYDSVDVEACSRHKIPLVYTPDGPTESVAEHVIAMILMAAKQIPLVQKALKERGDFGIRTKVTGMEVLGKTLGLAGFGRIGRRAGEIAALGLGMKVVVYDPYVKGSPDTGFAYRVVDSLEALAKEADFLSVHIPYSPETDKLFGKKIFAAMKKSAIFINTSRGGVVDEAALIEALKEGLIAGAGLDVFAKEPPDKDNPLFSMDNVIVTPHLSSFTEDGKRKMGVSVVEGVLDVFAGKRPQFMVNGEIWESRRV
;
A
#
# COMPACT_ATOMS: atom_id res chain seq x y z
N MET A 1 33.47 7.13 7.35
CA MET A 1 32.24 7.31 6.54
C MET A 1 31.14 6.55 7.26
N LYS A 2 29.91 7.05 7.29
CA LYS A 2 28.76 6.34 7.88
C LYS A 2 28.47 5.07 7.08
N LYS A 3 28.03 4.00 7.75
CA LYS A 3 27.64 2.73 7.13
C LYS A 3 26.12 2.60 7.12
N VAL A 4 25.54 2.24 5.97
CA VAL A 4 24.09 2.06 5.82
C VAL A 4 23.79 0.68 5.25
N LEU A 5 23.03 -0.12 6.01
CA LEU A 5 22.51 -1.40 5.57
C LEU A 5 21.32 -1.20 4.62
N ILE A 6 21.31 -1.93 3.52
CA ILE A 6 20.13 -2.09 2.64
C ILE A 6 19.81 -3.59 2.50
N ASP A 7 18.54 -3.97 2.66
CA ASP A 7 18.09 -5.38 2.54
C ASP A 7 17.48 -5.71 1.17
N ARG A 8 17.33 -4.72 0.30
CA ARG A 8 16.90 -4.87 -1.10
C ARG A 8 17.61 -3.84 -1.97
N PRO A 9 17.79 -4.13 -3.27
CA PRO A 9 18.36 -3.16 -4.21
C PRO A 9 17.55 -1.86 -4.24
N LEU A 10 18.23 -0.74 -4.11
CA LEU A 10 17.67 0.56 -4.39
C LEU A 10 17.72 0.85 -5.90
N ASN A 11 16.88 1.75 -6.37
CA ASN A 11 17.00 2.30 -7.72
C ASN A 11 18.38 2.95 -7.92
N GLY A 12 18.88 2.96 -9.15
CA GLY A 12 20.26 3.39 -9.46
C GLY A 12 20.59 4.81 -9.01
N GLU A 13 19.63 5.75 -9.12
CA GLU A 13 19.80 7.14 -8.68
C GLU A 13 19.93 7.22 -7.15
N ALA A 14 19.06 6.55 -6.43
CA ALA A 14 19.09 6.48 -4.96
C ALA A 14 20.36 5.80 -4.45
N LEU A 15 20.79 4.69 -5.08
CA LEU A 15 22.02 4.00 -4.72
C LEU A 15 23.25 4.89 -4.99
N SER A 16 23.28 5.57 -6.12
CA SER A 16 24.36 6.51 -6.45
C SER A 16 24.43 7.66 -5.44
N LEU A 17 23.27 8.20 -5.04
CA LEU A 17 23.21 9.26 -4.04
C LEU A 17 23.75 8.75 -2.68
N LEU A 18 23.29 7.57 -2.22
CA LEU A 18 23.72 7.01 -0.95
C LEU A 18 25.22 6.72 -0.95
N SER A 19 25.77 6.11 -2.00
CA SER A 19 27.17 5.69 -2.10
C SER A 19 28.15 6.88 -2.15
N LYS A 20 27.68 8.08 -2.51
CA LYS A 20 28.53 9.30 -2.43
C LYS A 20 28.76 9.77 -1.00
N HIS A 21 27.87 9.41 -0.07
CA HIS A 21 27.85 9.95 1.30
C HIS A 21 28.02 8.91 2.39
N ALA A 22 27.81 7.62 2.08
CA ALA A 22 27.89 6.51 3.03
C ALA A 22 28.48 5.25 2.37
N GLU A 23 29.06 4.39 3.19
CA GLU A 23 29.42 3.02 2.81
C GLU A 23 28.13 2.18 2.83
N VAL A 24 27.83 1.52 1.70
CA VAL A 24 26.62 0.71 1.56
C VAL A 24 26.93 -0.75 1.90
N VAL A 25 26.25 -1.27 2.90
CA VAL A 25 26.28 -2.70 3.29
C VAL A 25 25.03 -3.36 2.74
N SER A 26 25.20 -4.25 1.76
CA SER A 26 24.06 -4.91 1.08
C SER A 26 23.90 -6.33 1.59
N ILE A 27 22.70 -6.67 2.09
CA ILE A 27 22.33 -8.04 2.48
C ILE A 27 20.98 -8.35 1.83
N PHE A 28 21.01 -9.11 0.74
CA PHE A 28 19.83 -9.42 -0.09
C PHE A 28 19.40 -10.89 0.05
N ASP A 29 20.11 -11.66 0.86
CA ASP A 29 19.79 -13.03 1.23
C ASP A 29 19.12 -13.06 2.62
N ASP A 30 18.52 -14.20 2.96
CA ASP A 30 17.87 -14.41 4.25
C ASP A 30 18.86 -14.91 5.33
N ASP A 31 20.16 -14.62 5.18
CA ASP A 31 21.21 -15.02 6.12
C ASP A 31 21.13 -14.18 7.40
N LYS A 32 20.54 -14.79 8.41
CA LYS A 32 20.30 -14.16 9.70
C LYS A 32 21.57 -13.75 10.43
N GLU A 33 22.64 -14.58 10.35
CA GLU A 33 23.91 -14.28 11.02
C GLU A 33 24.60 -13.07 10.39
N LYS A 34 24.61 -12.98 9.05
CA LYS A 34 25.14 -11.79 8.37
C LYS A 34 24.33 -10.53 8.71
N LEU A 35 22.99 -10.64 8.75
CA LEU A 35 22.14 -9.53 9.12
C LEU A 35 22.40 -9.05 10.53
N GLU A 36 22.45 -9.94 11.52
CA GLU A 36 22.74 -9.61 12.91
C GLU A 36 24.11 -8.96 13.07
N LYS A 37 25.13 -9.49 12.38
CA LYS A 37 26.47 -8.89 12.39
C LYS A 37 26.44 -7.48 11.79
N ALA A 38 25.80 -7.29 10.65
CA ALA A 38 25.71 -5.98 10.01
C ALA A 38 24.96 -4.96 10.89
N LEU A 39 23.84 -5.34 11.53
CA LEU A 39 23.09 -4.46 12.43
C LEU A 39 23.94 -3.91 13.59
N ARG A 40 24.92 -4.69 14.06
CA ARG A 40 25.85 -4.22 15.12
C ARG A 40 26.88 -3.20 14.64
N GLU A 41 27.15 -3.14 13.35
CA GLU A 41 28.24 -2.34 12.78
C GLU A 41 27.77 -1.08 12.03
N VAL A 42 26.47 -1.02 11.62
CA VAL A 42 25.98 0.09 10.79
C VAL A 42 25.44 1.26 11.58
N ASP A 43 25.53 2.44 10.97
CA ASP A 43 25.00 3.70 11.52
C ASP A 43 23.53 3.96 11.08
N GLY A 44 23.08 3.31 10.02
CA GLY A 44 21.71 3.45 9.52
C GLY A 44 21.23 2.22 8.78
N VAL A 45 19.91 2.08 8.65
CA VAL A 45 19.26 0.98 7.94
C VAL A 45 18.22 1.55 6.99
N ILE A 46 18.22 1.12 5.73
CA ILE A 46 17.09 1.31 4.81
C ILE A 46 16.46 -0.05 4.60
N CYS A 47 15.28 -0.27 5.19
CA CYS A 47 14.62 -1.58 5.24
C CYS A 47 13.39 -1.66 4.33
N SER A 48 13.27 -2.76 3.60
CA SER A 48 12.06 -3.12 2.86
C SER A 48 10.93 -3.60 3.81
N ALA A 49 9.77 -3.97 3.24
CA ALA A 49 8.70 -4.60 4.02
C ALA A 49 9.07 -6.02 4.50
N ALA A 50 10.03 -6.68 3.84
CA ALA A 50 10.47 -8.01 4.20
C ALA A 50 11.31 -8.02 5.48
N LEU A 51 12.22 -7.05 5.64
CA LEU A 51 13.03 -6.91 6.85
C LEU A 51 12.18 -6.37 8.00
N LYS A 52 11.98 -7.21 9.02
CA LYS A 52 11.26 -6.82 10.24
C LYS A 52 12.25 -6.21 11.23
N MET A 53 12.10 -4.91 11.50
CA MET A 53 12.84 -4.18 12.52
C MET A 53 11.99 -4.12 13.80
N ARG A 54 12.09 -5.16 14.62
CA ARG A 54 11.42 -5.27 15.92
C ARG A 54 12.37 -4.85 17.04
N GLU A 55 11.90 -4.88 18.28
CA GLU A 55 12.72 -4.53 19.45
C GLU A 55 14.09 -5.23 19.46
N ALA A 56 14.13 -6.53 19.11
CA ALA A 56 15.38 -7.30 19.13
C ALA A 56 16.39 -6.78 18.09
N GLU A 57 15.97 -6.55 16.86
CA GLU A 57 16.82 -6.04 15.77
C GLU A 57 17.28 -4.60 16.07
N ILE A 58 16.38 -3.77 16.61
CA ILE A 58 16.65 -2.37 16.95
C ILE A 58 17.66 -2.30 18.12
N ALA A 59 17.50 -3.14 19.14
CA ALA A 59 18.39 -3.20 20.30
C ALA A 59 19.79 -3.71 19.95
N MET A 60 19.94 -4.61 18.95
CA MET A 60 21.25 -5.06 18.46
C MET A 60 22.08 -3.92 17.87
N GLY A 61 21.44 -2.93 17.27
CA GLY A 61 22.07 -1.83 16.55
C GLY A 61 22.44 -0.66 17.46
N ALA A 62 23.44 -0.82 18.35
CA ALA A 62 23.87 0.24 19.26
C ALA A 62 24.31 1.53 18.54
N ASN A 63 24.79 1.42 17.30
CA ASN A 63 25.27 2.53 16.48
C ASN A 63 24.20 3.09 15.54
N ILE A 64 23.05 2.42 15.38
CA ILE A 64 21.99 2.86 14.47
C ILE A 64 21.44 4.22 14.94
N LYS A 65 21.49 5.21 14.06
CA LYS A 65 21.04 6.59 14.27
C LYS A 65 19.76 6.90 13.48
N VAL A 66 19.43 6.09 12.50
CA VAL A 66 18.26 6.28 11.63
C VAL A 66 17.82 4.97 11.00
N ILE A 67 16.52 4.78 10.90
CA ILE A 67 15.91 3.73 10.09
C ILE A 67 15.07 4.41 9.00
N GLY A 68 15.32 4.06 7.74
CA GLY A 68 14.56 4.51 6.56
C GLY A 68 13.68 3.40 6.03
N ARG A 69 12.41 3.71 5.78
CA ARG A 69 11.43 2.79 5.19
C ARG A 69 10.89 3.38 3.88
N PRO A 70 11.37 2.94 2.69
CA PRO A 70 10.83 3.40 1.43
C PRO A 70 9.38 2.93 1.26
N GLY A 71 8.44 3.87 1.22
CA GLY A 71 7.00 3.62 1.12
C GLY A 71 6.18 4.34 2.19
N VAL A 72 4.84 4.18 2.09
CA VAL A 72 3.88 4.78 3.04
C VAL A 72 3.77 3.95 4.31
N GLY A 73 3.70 2.63 4.16
CA GLY A 73 3.51 1.72 5.28
C GLY A 73 4.81 1.36 5.96
N TYR A 74 4.80 1.37 7.27
CA TYR A 74 5.94 1.06 8.12
C TYR A 74 5.64 -0.07 9.13
N ASP A 75 4.67 -0.91 8.82
CA ASP A 75 4.22 -2.03 9.66
C ASP A 75 5.36 -3.05 9.97
N SER A 76 6.42 -3.05 9.15
CA SER A 76 7.61 -3.87 9.37
C SER A 76 8.54 -3.32 10.44
N VAL A 77 8.33 -2.07 10.93
CA VAL A 77 9.19 -1.40 11.91
C VAL A 77 8.39 -1.15 13.19
N ASP A 78 8.94 -1.50 14.33
CA ASP A 78 8.39 -1.17 15.65
C ASP A 78 8.69 0.30 15.98
N VAL A 79 7.68 1.16 15.80
CA VAL A 79 7.78 2.62 16.00
C VAL A 79 8.06 2.96 17.46
N GLU A 80 7.44 2.23 18.40
CA GLU A 80 7.63 2.45 19.84
C GLU A 80 9.06 2.08 20.26
N ALA A 81 9.58 0.95 19.75
CA ALA A 81 10.96 0.56 19.95
C ALA A 81 11.92 1.62 19.38
N CYS A 82 11.69 2.11 18.15
CA CYS A 82 12.47 3.21 17.60
C CYS A 82 12.48 4.43 18.51
N SER A 83 11.32 4.81 19.06
CA SER A 83 11.18 5.96 19.97
C SER A 83 11.91 5.72 21.30
N ARG A 84 11.77 4.52 21.91
CA ARG A 84 12.52 4.16 23.14
C ARG A 84 14.04 4.22 22.94
N HIS A 85 14.51 3.73 21.78
CA HIS A 85 15.94 3.75 21.42
C HIS A 85 16.40 5.09 20.84
N LYS A 86 15.51 6.08 20.74
CA LYS A 86 15.78 7.43 20.19
C LYS A 86 16.30 7.41 18.75
N ILE A 87 15.78 6.51 17.94
CA ILE A 87 16.13 6.33 16.54
C ILE A 87 15.03 6.91 15.65
N PRO A 88 15.30 7.98 14.88
CA PRO A 88 14.39 8.50 13.87
C PRO A 88 13.96 7.44 12.84
N LEU A 89 12.65 7.32 12.61
CA LEU A 89 12.08 6.50 11.55
C LEU A 89 11.62 7.41 10.38
N VAL A 90 12.39 7.38 9.31
CA VAL A 90 12.09 8.08 8.05
C VAL A 90 11.23 7.21 7.16
N TYR A 91 10.22 7.77 6.51
CA TYR A 91 9.37 7.08 5.53
C TYR A 91 9.11 7.98 4.30
N THR A 92 8.47 7.46 3.25
CA THR A 92 8.30 8.19 2.00
C THR A 92 6.85 8.18 1.52
N PRO A 93 5.97 8.98 2.17
CA PRO A 93 4.53 8.92 1.92
C PRO A 93 4.10 9.42 0.54
N ASP A 94 4.87 10.28 -0.10
CA ASP A 94 4.54 10.85 -1.40
C ASP A 94 5.00 9.96 -2.58
N GLY A 95 6.05 9.17 -2.37
CA GLY A 95 6.71 8.39 -3.42
C GLY A 95 5.77 7.47 -4.21
N PRO A 96 4.93 6.66 -3.57
CA PRO A 96 4.08 5.68 -4.27
C PRO A 96 2.70 6.22 -4.67
N THR A 97 2.36 7.48 -4.35
CA THR A 97 0.99 8.00 -4.48
C THR A 97 0.42 7.82 -5.88
N GLU A 98 1.14 8.24 -6.91
CA GLU A 98 0.68 8.14 -8.30
C GLU A 98 0.55 6.69 -8.73
N SER A 99 1.61 5.89 -8.52
CA SER A 99 1.64 4.48 -8.93
C SER A 99 0.49 3.67 -8.34
N VAL A 100 0.19 3.86 -7.05
CA VAL A 100 -0.89 3.14 -6.38
C VAL A 100 -2.26 3.64 -6.85
N ALA A 101 -2.44 4.95 -7.04
CA ALA A 101 -3.69 5.50 -7.56
C ALA A 101 -3.99 4.98 -8.98
N GLU A 102 -2.99 4.97 -9.87
CA GLU A 102 -3.11 4.38 -11.21
C GLU A 102 -3.42 2.89 -11.17
N HIS A 103 -2.82 2.14 -10.24
CA HIS A 103 -3.10 0.72 -10.07
C HIS A 103 -4.55 0.46 -9.63
N VAL A 104 -5.11 1.28 -8.75
CA VAL A 104 -6.53 1.25 -8.37
C VAL A 104 -7.41 1.45 -9.60
N ILE A 105 -7.12 2.46 -10.41
CA ILE A 105 -7.87 2.73 -11.66
C ILE A 105 -7.75 1.57 -12.65
N ALA A 106 -6.56 1.00 -12.78
CA ALA A 106 -6.36 -0.19 -13.62
C ALA A 106 -7.22 -1.37 -13.15
N MET A 107 -7.25 -1.67 -11.84
CA MET A 107 -8.11 -2.71 -11.28
C MET A 107 -9.61 -2.42 -11.53
N ILE A 108 -10.06 -1.17 -11.36
CA ILE A 108 -11.44 -0.76 -11.67
C ILE A 108 -11.78 -1.07 -13.12
N LEU A 109 -10.95 -0.63 -14.08
CA LEU A 109 -11.19 -0.82 -15.50
C LEU A 109 -11.09 -2.29 -15.91
N MET A 110 -10.12 -3.02 -15.40
CA MET A 110 -9.97 -4.46 -15.64
C MET A 110 -11.19 -5.25 -15.16
N ALA A 111 -11.68 -4.95 -13.95
CA ALA A 111 -12.86 -5.60 -13.39
C ALA A 111 -14.13 -5.19 -14.13
N ALA A 112 -14.34 -3.91 -14.41
CA ALA A 112 -15.51 -3.41 -15.15
C ALA A 112 -15.61 -4.02 -16.54
N LYS A 113 -14.50 -4.25 -17.22
CA LYS A 113 -14.45 -4.85 -18.58
C LYS A 113 -14.22 -6.36 -18.55
N GLN A 114 -14.09 -6.98 -17.38
CA GLN A 114 -13.82 -8.41 -17.20
C GLN A 114 -12.58 -8.90 -17.99
N ILE A 115 -11.56 -8.01 -18.10
CA ILE A 115 -10.38 -8.25 -18.95
C ILE A 115 -9.66 -9.54 -18.60
N PRO A 116 -9.37 -9.86 -17.32
CA PRO A 116 -8.66 -11.10 -16.97
C PRO A 116 -9.39 -12.36 -17.43
N LEU A 117 -10.72 -12.40 -17.25
CA LEU A 117 -11.55 -13.54 -17.64
C LEU A 117 -11.52 -13.76 -19.17
N VAL A 118 -11.77 -12.71 -19.94
CA VAL A 118 -11.79 -12.83 -21.41
C VAL A 118 -10.41 -13.09 -21.98
N GLN A 119 -9.35 -12.52 -21.37
CA GLN A 119 -7.96 -12.77 -21.76
C GLN A 119 -7.56 -14.21 -21.51
N LYS A 120 -7.91 -14.78 -20.34
CA LYS A 120 -7.69 -16.19 -20.00
C LYS A 120 -8.38 -17.11 -21.00
N ALA A 121 -9.67 -16.87 -21.29
CA ALA A 121 -10.43 -17.66 -22.25
C ALA A 121 -9.77 -17.67 -23.64
N LEU A 122 -9.36 -16.51 -24.14
CA LEU A 122 -8.76 -16.39 -25.46
C LEU A 122 -7.33 -16.98 -25.51
N LYS A 123 -6.47 -16.66 -24.54
CA LYS A 123 -5.06 -17.11 -24.56
C LYS A 123 -4.89 -18.61 -24.28
N GLU A 124 -5.65 -19.16 -23.34
CA GLU A 124 -5.50 -20.56 -22.93
C GLU A 124 -6.28 -21.53 -23.81
N ARG A 125 -7.45 -21.11 -24.33
CA ARG A 125 -8.37 -21.99 -25.03
C ARG A 125 -8.72 -21.56 -26.46
N GLY A 126 -8.22 -20.41 -26.92
CA GLY A 126 -8.60 -19.86 -28.22
C GLY A 126 -10.10 -19.52 -28.31
N ASP A 127 -10.80 -19.39 -27.16
CA ASP A 127 -12.25 -19.20 -27.12
C ASP A 127 -12.63 -17.78 -27.51
N PHE A 128 -12.75 -17.53 -28.83
CA PHE A 128 -13.28 -16.26 -29.35
C PHE A 128 -14.77 -16.09 -29.07
N GLY A 129 -15.51 -17.20 -28.85
CA GLY A 129 -16.93 -17.21 -28.53
C GLY A 129 -17.24 -16.58 -27.14
N ILE A 130 -16.25 -16.42 -26.26
CA ILE A 130 -16.42 -15.79 -24.96
C ILE A 130 -17.09 -14.42 -25.02
N ARG A 131 -16.88 -13.67 -26.12
CA ARG A 131 -17.49 -12.34 -26.36
C ARG A 131 -19.04 -12.33 -26.33
N THR A 132 -19.66 -13.46 -26.53
CA THR A 132 -21.15 -13.59 -26.50
C THR A 132 -21.66 -13.98 -25.10
N LYS A 133 -20.76 -14.34 -24.18
CA LYS A 133 -21.09 -14.83 -22.84
C LYS A 133 -20.72 -13.83 -21.73
N VAL A 134 -19.90 -12.83 -22.04
CA VAL A 134 -19.40 -11.85 -21.10
C VAL A 134 -19.84 -10.45 -21.49
N THR A 135 -20.42 -9.74 -20.53
CA THR A 135 -20.83 -8.33 -20.69
C THR A 135 -20.18 -7.51 -19.57
N GLY A 136 -19.34 -6.55 -19.97
CA GLY A 136 -18.75 -5.60 -19.03
C GLY A 136 -19.69 -4.44 -18.71
N MET A 137 -19.23 -3.52 -17.86
CA MET A 137 -19.95 -2.27 -17.55
C MET A 137 -19.13 -1.04 -17.96
N GLU A 138 -19.81 0.08 -18.19
CA GLU A 138 -19.18 1.39 -18.27
C GLU A 138 -18.98 1.96 -16.87
N VAL A 139 -17.86 2.67 -16.65
CA VAL A 139 -17.56 3.32 -15.38
C VAL A 139 -18.09 4.76 -15.31
N LEU A 140 -18.37 5.37 -16.47
CA LEU A 140 -18.97 6.71 -16.56
C LEU A 140 -20.25 6.79 -15.71
N GLY A 141 -20.32 7.79 -14.83
CA GLY A 141 -21.46 8.01 -13.93
C GLY A 141 -21.61 7.01 -12.78
N LYS A 142 -20.75 5.97 -12.70
CA LYS A 142 -20.70 5.04 -11.58
C LYS A 142 -20.07 5.70 -10.36
N THR A 143 -20.34 5.15 -9.18
CA THR A 143 -19.84 5.68 -7.91
C THR A 143 -18.59 4.94 -7.48
N LEU A 144 -17.47 5.68 -7.35
CA LEU A 144 -16.28 5.25 -6.63
C LEU A 144 -16.42 5.63 -5.16
N GLY A 145 -16.56 4.65 -4.30
CA GLY A 145 -16.49 4.81 -2.85
C GLY A 145 -15.05 4.71 -2.38
N LEU A 146 -14.56 5.72 -1.68
CA LEU A 146 -13.21 5.76 -1.11
C LEU A 146 -13.30 5.63 0.42
N ALA A 147 -12.84 4.51 0.94
CA ALA A 147 -12.63 4.34 2.38
C ALA A 147 -11.20 4.77 2.72
N GLY A 148 -11.07 5.97 3.28
CA GLY A 148 -9.82 6.70 3.46
C GLY A 148 -9.59 7.73 2.35
N PHE A 149 -9.30 8.97 2.75
CA PHE A 149 -9.13 10.12 1.85
C PHE A 149 -7.78 10.82 2.05
N GLY A 150 -6.75 10.00 2.27
CA GLY A 150 -5.36 10.44 2.29
C GLY A 150 -4.82 10.74 0.89
N ARG A 151 -3.49 10.79 0.73
CA ARG A 151 -2.84 11.11 -0.55
C ARG A 151 -3.30 10.21 -1.70
N ILE A 152 -3.26 8.89 -1.50
CA ILE A 152 -3.61 7.90 -2.53
C ILE A 152 -5.10 7.95 -2.85
N GLY A 153 -5.97 7.95 -1.82
CA GLY A 153 -7.42 8.01 -2.03
C GLY A 153 -7.86 9.27 -2.77
N ARG A 154 -7.29 10.44 -2.43
CA ARG A 154 -7.54 11.71 -3.15
C ARG A 154 -7.11 11.61 -4.61
N ARG A 155 -5.91 11.09 -4.88
CA ARG A 155 -5.41 10.99 -6.24
C ARG A 155 -6.22 10.00 -7.09
N ALA A 156 -6.59 8.85 -6.53
CA ALA A 156 -7.50 7.90 -7.20
C ALA A 156 -8.87 8.54 -7.49
N GLY A 157 -9.42 9.29 -6.52
CA GLY A 157 -10.66 10.03 -6.70
C GLY A 157 -10.58 11.10 -7.79
N GLU A 158 -9.49 11.85 -7.85
CA GLU A 158 -9.23 12.85 -8.87
C GLU A 158 -9.19 12.22 -10.28
N ILE A 159 -8.42 11.15 -10.46
CA ILE A 159 -8.34 10.44 -11.75
C ILE A 159 -9.71 9.89 -12.15
N ALA A 160 -10.43 9.28 -11.21
CA ALA A 160 -11.76 8.72 -11.46
C ALA A 160 -12.79 9.81 -11.83
N ALA A 161 -12.81 10.93 -11.12
CA ALA A 161 -13.75 12.01 -11.36
C ALA A 161 -13.45 12.74 -12.67
N LEU A 162 -12.20 13.20 -12.85
CA LEU A 162 -11.83 14.05 -13.98
C LEU A 162 -11.55 13.26 -15.26
N GLY A 163 -10.95 12.07 -15.13
CA GLY A 163 -10.58 11.25 -16.28
C GLY A 163 -11.67 10.30 -16.77
N LEU A 164 -12.49 9.77 -15.84
CA LEU A 164 -13.47 8.73 -16.14
C LEU A 164 -14.92 9.17 -15.92
N GLY A 165 -15.16 10.39 -15.45
CA GLY A 165 -16.51 10.91 -15.17
C GLY A 165 -17.27 10.13 -14.09
N MET A 166 -16.55 9.52 -13.14
CA MET A 166 -17.16 8.81 -12.02
C MET A 166 -17.62 9.81 -10.93
N LYS A 167 -18.64 9.42 -10.18
CA LYS A 167 -19.02 10.10 -8.93
C LYS A 167 -18.11 9.60 -7.82
N VAL A 168 -17.61 10.51 -6.98
CA VAL A 168 -16.74 10.15 -5.84
C VAL A 168 -17.49 10.37 -4.52
N VAL A 169 -17.55 9.31 -3.71
CA VAL A 169 -18.10 9.32 -2.36
C VAL A 169 -17.03 8.85 -1.38
N VAL A 170 -16.89 9.52 -0.25
CA VAL A 170 -15.76 9.33 0.66
C VAL A 170 -16.28 9.01 2.06
N TYR A 171 -15.65 8.06 2.71
CA TYR A 171 -15.70 7.89 4.16
C TYR A 171 -14.27 7.99 4.73
N ASP A 172 -14.06 8.96 5.59
CA ASP A 172 -12.81 9.12 6.35
C ASP A 172 -13.13 9.87 7.65
N PRO A 173 -12.93 9.28 8.84
CA PRO A 173 -13.29 9.90 10.12
C PRO A 173 -12.46 11.15 10.44
N TYR A 174 -11.35 11.37 9.74
CA TYR A 174 -10.47 12.52 9.94
C TYR A 174 -10.71 13.66 8.98
N VAL A 175 -11.54 13.47 7.94
CA VAL A 175 -11.92 14.52 7.00
C VAL A 175 -13.05 15.33 7.58
N LYS A 176 -12.77 16.61 7.90
CA LYS A 176 -13.75 17.59 8.35
C LYS A 176 -14.10 18.56 7.23
N GLY A 177 -15.37 18.72 6.95
CA GLY A 177 -15.86 19.60 5.88
C GLY A 177 -15.61 19.02 4.48
N SER A 178 -15.49 19.89 3.50
CA SER A 178 -15.19 19.55 2.11
C SER A 178 -13.94 20.30 1.66
N PRO A 179 -12.73 19.76 1.95
CA PRO A 179 -11.49 20.38 1.47
C PRO A 179 -11.53 20.53 -0.04
N ASP A 180 -11.06 21.66 -0.56
CA ASP A 180 -10.91 21.87 -1.99
C ASP A 180 -9.83 20.90 -2.53
N THR A 181 -10.24 20.04 -3.46
CA THR A 181 -9.37 19.02 -4.07
C THR A 181 -9.26 19.19 -5.58
N GLY A 182 -9.92 20.21 -6.15
CA GLY A 182 -9.98 20.40 -7.60
C GLY A 182 -10.98 19.47 -8.32
N PHE A 183 -11.71 18.61 -7.59
CA PHE A 183 -12.77 17.76 -8.13
C PHE A 183 -13.92 17.59 -7.14
N ALA A 184 -15.12 17.28 -7.66
CA ALA A 184 -16.31 17.11 -6.85
C ALA A 184 -16.33 15.75 -6.14
N TYR A 185 -16.62 15.76 -4.84
CA TYR A 185 -16.86 14.56 -4.04
C TYR A 185 -17.86 14.83 -2.93
N ARG A 186 -18.38 13.78 -2.31
CA ARG A 186 -19.30 13.87 -1.16
C ARG A 186 -18.81 12.97 -0.03
N VAL A 187 -18.84 13.46 1.19
CA VAL A 187 -18.50 12.70 2.39
C VAL A 187 -19.77 12.04 2.95
N VAL A 188 -19.64 10.81 3.43
CA VAL A 188 -20.69 10.06 4.16
C VAL A 188 -20.25 9.76 5.58
N ASP A 189 -21.23 9.54 6.47
CA ASP A 189 -21.00 9.47 7.91
C ASP A 189 -20.57 8.08 8.41
N SER A 190 -20.66 7.06 7.57
CA SER A 190 -20.30 5.70 7.96
C SER A 190 -19.78 4.88 6.78
N LEU A 191 -18.99 3.84 7.09
CA LEU A 191 -18.50 2.88 6.12
C LEU A 191 -19.64 2.08 5.47
N GLU A 192 -20.72 1.79 6.24
CA GLU A 192 -21.91 1.15 5.72
C GLU A 192 -22.67 2.02 4.71
N ALA A 193 -22.74 3.33 4.96
CA ALA A 193 -23.34 4.27 4.01
C ALA A 193 -22.53 4.31 2.71
N LEU A 194 -21.19 4.32 2.82
CA LEU A 194 -20.30 4.24 1.66
C LEU A 194 -20.52 2.94 0.88
N ALA A 195 -20.57 1.79 1.56
CA ALA A 195 -20.75 0.48 0.95
C ALA A 195 -22.06 0.35 0.15
N LYS A 196 -23.15 0.90 0.69
CA LYS A 196 -24.47 0.91 0.02
C LYS A 196 -24.49 1.70 -1.30
N GLU A 197 -23.69 2.74 -1.40
CA GLU A 197 -23.69 3.64 -2.55
C GLU A 197 -22.68 3.28 -3.63
N ALA A 198 -21.57 2.66 -3.22
CA ALA A 198 -20.46 2.37 -4.10
C ALA A 198 -20.80 1.31 -5.17
N ASP A 199 -20.43 1.58 -6.41
CA ASP A 199 -20.32 0.57 -7.48
C ASP A 199 -18.91 -0.04 -7.48
N PHE A 200 -17.92 0.75 -7.04
CA PHE A 200 -16.55 0.32 -6.76
C PHE A 200 -16.18 0.85 -5.38
N LEU A 201 -15.83 -0.02 -4.44
CA LEU A 201 -15.39 0.35 -3.08
C LEU A 201 -13.90 0.12 -2.95
N SER A 202 -13.13 1.19 -2.87
CA SER A 202 -11.67 1.13 -2.76
C SER A 202 -11.16 1.53 -1.38
N VAL A 203 -10.23 0.73 -0.85
CA VAL A 203 -9.71 0.86 0.50
C VAL A 203 -8.34 1.54 0.50
N HIS A 204 -8.21 2.63 1.28
CA HIS A 204 -7.02 3.45 1.46
C HIS A 204 -6.72 3.72 2.94
N ILE A 205 -7.09 2.78 3.80
CA ILE A 205 -6.95 2.86 5.26
C ILE A 205 -5.68 2.11 5.68
N PRO A 206 -4.85 2.67 6.57
CA PRO A 206 -3.71 1.94 7.14
C PRO A 206 -4.20 0.83 8.07
N TYR A 207 -3.37 -0.20 8.24
CA TYR A 207 -3.64 -1.23 9.23
C TYR A 207 -3.22 -0.73 10.62
N SER A 208 -4.13 -0.93 11.58
CA SER A 208 -3.92 -0.76 13.01
C SER A 208 -4.85 -1.72 13.77
N PRO A 209 -4.70 -1.89 15.09
CA PRO A 209 -5.64 -2.69 15.89
C PRO A 209 -7.11 -2.25 15.72
N GLU A 210 -7.36 -0.95 15.53
CA GLU A 210 -8.70 -0.37 15.36
C GLU A 210 -9.28 -0.63 13.97
N THR A 211 -8.43 -0.90 12.97
CA THR A 211 -8.83 -1.17 11.59
C THR A 211 -8.71 -2.64 11.21
N ASP A 212 -8.32 -3.50 12.16
CA ASP A 212 -8.24 -4.95 11.95
C ASP A 212 -9.61 -5.51 11.54
N LYS A 213 -9.66 -6.16 10.38
CA LYS A 213 -10.87 -6.77 9.81
C LYS A 213 -12.08 -5.83 9.73
N LEU A 214 -11.83 -4.53 9.56
CA LEU A 214 -12.87 -3.50 9.46
C LEU A 214 -13.88 -3.81 8.33
N PHE A 215 -13.37 -4.38 7.21
CA PHE A 215 -14.18 -4.84 6.08
C PHE A 215 -14.56 -6.32 6.27
N GLY A 216 -15.58 -6.56 7.07
CA GLY A 216 -16.13 -7.90 7.34
C GLY A 216 -17.50 -8.11 6.72
N LYS A 217 -18.17 -9.21 7.14
CA LYS A 217 -19.49 -9.65 6.63
C LYS A 217 -20.54 -8.54 6.54
N LYS A 218 -20.60 -7.66 7.54
CA LYS A 218 -21.58 -6.55 7.58
C LYS A 218 -21.39 -5.56 6.42
N ILE A 219 -20.15 -5.25 6.10
CA ILE A 219 -19.81 -4.31 5.01
C ILE A 219 -20.10 -4.95 3.67
N PHE A 220 -19.66 -6.21 3.44
CA PHE A 220 -19.94 -6.92 2.20
C PHE A 220 -21.44 -7.13 1.95
N ALA A 221 -22.21 -7.45 2.99
CA ALA A 221 -23.67 -7.55 2.91
C ALA A 221 -24.37 -6.22 2.61
N ALA A 222 -23.76 -5.08 2.96
CA ALA A 222 -24.28 -3.76 2.66
C ALA A 222 -23.97 -3.28 1.22
N MET A 223 -22.98 -3.88 0.55
CA MET A 223 -22.61 -3.52 -0.82
C MET A 223 -23.68 -3.94 -1.83
N LYS A 224 -23.69 -3.29 -2.98
CA LYS A 224 -24.53 -3.69 -4.10
C LYS A 224 -24.05 -5.04 -4.64
N LYS A 225 -24.96 -5.90 -5.09
CA LYS A 225 -24.61 -7.19 -5.75
C LYS A 225 -23.73 -7.02 -6.99
N SER A 226 -23.83 -5.88 -7.66
CA SER A 226 -23.00 -5.52 -8.82
C SER A 226 -21.69 -4.83 -8.43
N ALA A 227 -21.45 -4.57 -7.14
CA ALA A 227 -20.29 -3.82 -6.70
C ALA A 227 -19.01 -4.65 -6.75
N ILE A 228 -17.89 -3.94 -6.93
CA ILE A 228 -16.54 -4.50 -6.94
C ILE A 228 -15.76 -3.91 -5.79
N PHE A 229 -15.14 -4.78 -5.00
CA PHE A 229 -14.30 -4.40 -3.86
C PHE A 229 -12.83 -4.32 -4.28
N ILE A 230 -12.11 -3.25 -3.91
CA ILE A 230 -10.70 -3.05 -4.27
C ILE A 230 -9.86 -2.75 -3.02
N ASN A 231 -8.79 -3.51 -2.82
CA ASN A 231 -7.85 -3.29 -1.74
C ASN A 231 -6.39 -3.28 -2.23
N THR A 232 -5.79 -2.10 -2.19
CA THR A 232 -4.36 -1.85 -2.44
C THR A 232 -3.66 -1.26 -1.22
N SER A 233 -4.29 -1.35 -0.03
CA SER A 233 -3.77 -0.79 1.21
C SER A 233 -3.06 -1.84 2.06
N ARG A 234 -3.81 -2.57 2.89
CA ARG A 234 -3.31 -3.68 3.72
C ARG A 234 -4.32 -4.81 3.76
N GLY A 235 -3.85 -6.06 3.70
CA GLY A 235 -4.72 -7.23 3.78
C GLY A 235 -5.44 -7.35 5.11
N GLY A 236 -4.75 -7.03 6.21
CA GLY A 236 -5.30 -7.14 7.56
C GLY A 236 -6.52 -6.24 7.85
N VAL A 237 -6.79 -5.20 7.04
CA VAL A 237 -8.02 -4.40 7.20
C VAL A 237 -9.28 -5.14 6.73
N VAL A 238 -9.10 -6.28 6.05
CA VAL A 238 -10.17 -7.10 5.49
C VAL A 238 -10.27 -8.42 6.24
N ASP A 239 -11.46 -8.84 6.62
CA ASP A 239 -11.75 -10.23 6.95
C ASP A 239 -11.77 -11.03 5.65
N GLU A 240 -10.62 -11.62 5.31
CA GLU A 240 -10.45 -12.34 4.04
C GLU A 240 -11.41 -13.54 3.92
N ALA A 241 -11.74 -14.19 5.02
CA ALA A 241 -12.73 -15.28 5.02
C ALA A 241 -14.13 -14.76 4.67
N ALA A 242 -14.53 -13.62 5.22
CA ALA A 242 -15.79 -12.97 4.90
C ALA A 242 -15.85 -12.49 3.45
N LEU A 243 -14.72 -11.99 2.90
CA LEU A 243 -14.62 -11.61 1.49
C LEU A 243 -14.79 -12.83 0.57
N ILE A 244 -14.11 -13.94 0.87
CA ILE A 244 -14.22 -15.20 0.11
C ILE A 244 -15.68 -15.70 0.13
N GLU A 245 -16.36 -15.68 1.28
CA GLU A 245 -17.76 -16.05 1.42
C GLU A 245 -18.65 -15.13 0.56
N ALA A 246 -18.48 -13.82 0.67
CA ALA A 246 -19.26 -12.84 -0.09
C ALA A 246 -19.13 -13.00 -1.62
N LEU A 247 -17.93 -13.32 -2.10
CA LEU A 247 -17.67 -13.59 -3.51
C LEU A 247 -18.31 -14.90 -3.99
N LYS A 248 -18.22 -15.97 -3.18
CA LYS A 248 -18.83 -17.28 -3.49
C LYS A 248 -20.36 -17.23 -3.52
N GLU A 249 -20.96 -16.47 -2.61
CA GLU A 249 -22.40 -16.30 -2.50
C GLU A 249 -22.96 -15.24 -3.46
N GLY A 250 -22.11 -14.53 -4.21
CA GLY A 250 -22.52 -13.47 -5.12
C GLY A 250 -23.15 -12.27 -4.40
N LEU A 251 -22.74 -11.99 -3.16
CA LEU A 251 -23.13 -10.77 -2.44
C LEU A 251 -22.48 -9.53 -3.08
N ILE A 252 -21.31 -9.71 -3.70
CA ILE A 252 -20.61 -8.72 -4.51
C ILE A 252 -20.18 -9.35 -5.83
N ALA A 253 -20.02 -8.54 -6.87
CA ALA A 253 -19.70 -9.05 -8.22
C ALA A 253 -18.26 -9.51 -8.38
N GLY A 254 -17.31 -8.92 -7.65
CA GLY A 254 -15.90 -9.25 -7.79
C GLY A 254 -15.01 -8.45 -6.84
N ALA A 255 -13.72 -8.71 -6.93
CA ALA A 255 -12.70 -7.98 -6.17
C ALA A 255 -11.42 -7.73 -6.97
N GLY A 256 -10.68 -6.68 -6.61
CA GLY A 256 -9.30 -6.40 -7.02
C GLY A 256 -8.42 -6.28 -5.79
N LEU A 257 -7.42 -7.16 -5.66
CA LEU A 257 -6.61 -7.28 -4.46
C LEU A 257 -5.13 -7.24 -4.81
N ASP A 258 -4.41 -6.27 -4.26
CA ASP A 258 -2.95 -6.19 -4.34
C ASP A 258 -2.29 -6.70 -3.05
N VAL A 259 -3.09 -6.87 -1.98
CA VAL A 259 -2.63 -7.25 -0.64
C VAL A 259 -3.50 -8.35 -0.04
N PHE A 260 -2.91 -9.17 0.85
CA PHE A 260 -3.55 -10.34 1.45
C PHE A 260 -3.42 -10.31 2.98
N ALA A 261 -4.33 -11.00 3.67
CA ALA A 261 -4.28 -11.10 5.14
C ALA A 261 -2.97 -11.71 5.65
N LYS A 262 -2.39 -12.64 4.89
CA LYS A 262 -1.06 -13.21 5.08
C LYS A 262 -0.23 -12.96 3.83
N GLU A 263 0.96 -12.42 3.98
CA GLU A 263 1.91 -12.19 2.88
C GLU A 263 3.27 -12.85 3.18
N PRO A 264 3.77 -13.74 2.30
CA PRO A 264 3.11 -14.26 1.09
C PRO A 264 1.88 -15.10 1.41
N PRO A 265 0.83 -15.03 0.56
CA PRO A 265 -0.36 -15.84 0.70
C PRO A 265 -0.09 -17.32 0.43
N ASP A 266 -0.91 -18.20 0.99
CA ASP A 266 -0.81 -19.63 0.73
C ASP A 266 -1.13 -19.94 -0.74
N LYS A 267 -0.43 -20.92 -1.33
CA LYS A 267 -0.55 -21.24 -2.76
C LYS A 267 -1.95 -21.73 -3.17
N ASP A 268 -2.69 -22.26 -2.23
CA ASP A 268 -4.05 -22.77 -2.36
C ASP A 268 -5.12 -21.76 -1.90
N ASN A 269 -4.74 -20.48 -1.73
CA ASN A 269 -5.70 -19.44 -1.38
C ASN A 269 -6.88 -19.42 -2.39
N PRO A 270 -8.13 -19.58 -1.91
CA PRO A 270 -9.30 -19.68 -2.79
C PRO A 270 -9.47 -18.50 -3.75
N LEU A 271 -9.00 -17.31 -3.39
CA LEU A 271 -9.06 -16.10 -4.22
C LEU A 271 -8.35 -16.27 -5.57
N PHE A 272 -7.32 -17.13 -5.65
CA PHE A 272 -6.56 -17.35 -6.88
C PHE A 272 -7.29 -18.16 -7.94
N SER A 273 -8.33 -18.91 -7.53
CA SER A 273 -9.15 -19.72 -8.44
C SER A 273 -10.45 -19.04 -8.89
N MET A 274 -10.76 -17.85 -8.35
CA MET A 274 -11.98 -17.11 -8.65
C MET A 274 -11.81 -16.25 -9.90
N ASP A 275 -12.59 -16.50 -10.94
CA ASP A 275 -12.54 -15.73 -12.21
C ASP A 275 -13.02 -14.27 -12.07
N ASN A 276 -13.76 -13.96 -10.99
CA ASN A 276 -14.22 -12.60 -10.65
C ASN A 276 -13.28 -11.85 -9.70
N VAL A 277 -12.06 -12.38 -9.45
CA VAL A 277 -11.06 -11.76 -8.60
C VAL A 277 -9.80 -11.45 -9.40
N ILE A 278 -9.34 -10.20 -9.31
CA ILE A 278 -8.06 -9.75 -9.85
C ILE A 278 -7.07 -9.72 -8.70
N VAL A 279 -5.93 -10.38 -8.86
CA VAL A 279 -4.89 -10.44 -7.83
C VAL A 279 -3.55 -9.96 -8.38
N THR A 280 -2.82 -9.20 -7.56
CA THR A 280 -1.44 -8.79 -7.82
C THR A 280 -0.61 -8.94 -6.54
N PRO A 281 0.72 -9.21 -6.63
CA PRO A 281 1.52 -9.61 -5.48
C PRO A 281 2.15 -8.40 -4.76
N HIS A 282 1.33 -7.50 -4.21
CA HIS A 282 1.73 -6.30 -3.48
C HIS A 282 2.73 -5.43 -4.26
N LEU A 283 2.35 -5.11 -5.51
CA LEU A 283 3.21 -4.39 -6.46
C LEU A 283 2.66 -3.03 -6.92
N SER A 284 1.56 -2.57 -6.36
CA SER A 284 0.90 -1.33 -6.79
C SER A 284 1.83 -0.10 -6.80
N SER A 285 2.86 -0.09 -5.95
CA SER A 285 3.88 0.96 -5.91
C SER A 285 5.11 0.67 -6.81
N PHE A 286 5.19 -0.49 -7.49
CA PHE A 286 6.41 -0.97 -8.17
C PHE A 286 6.50 -0.49 -9.62
N THR A 287 6.38 0.81 -9.82
CA THR A 287 6.75 1.47 -11.09
C THR A 287 8.20 1.99 -10.99
N GLU A 288 8.85 2.24 -12.13
CA GLU A 288 10.19 2.84 -12.14
C GLU A 288 10.19 4.20 -11.44
N ASP A 289 9.18 5.05 -11.71
CA ASP A 289 9.03 6.35 -11.07
C ASP A 289 8.74 6.23 -9.57
N GLY A 290 7.86 5.31 -9.16
CA GLY A 290 7.55 5.05 -7.76
C GLY A 290 8.79 4.59 -6.99
N LYS A 291 9.53 3.61 -7.51
CA LYS A 291 10.79 3.13 -6.93
C LYS A 291 11.83 4.24 -6.83
N ARG A 292 11.98 5.05 -7.90
CA ARG A 292 12.89 6.18 -7.92
C ARG A 292 12.54 7.20 -6.84
N LYS A 293 11.29 7.66 -6.81
CA LYS A 293 10.83 8.65 -5.82
C LYS A 293 10.98 8.15 -4.40
N MET A 294 10.54 6.92 -4.10
CA MET A 294 10.69 6.33 -2.77
C MET A 294 12.16 6.17 -2.38
N GLY A 295 13.00 5.68 -3.31
CA GLY A 295 14.41 5.42 -3.06
C GLY A 295 15.20 6.71 -2.80
N VAL A 296 15.04 7.73 -3.64
CA VAL A 296 15.71 9.03 -3.47
C VAL A 296 15.27 9.69 -2.16
N SER A 297 13.96 9.79 -1.94
CA SER A 297 13.41 10.45 -0.75
C SER A 297 13.84 9.78 0.57
N VAL A 298 13.90 8.44 0.63
CA VAL A 298 14.37 7.76 1.85
C VAL A 298 15.86 7.98 2.09
N VAL A 299 16.67 7.99 1.03
CA VAL A 299 18.12 8.27 1.12
C VAL A 299 18.34 9.69 1.60
N GLU A 300 17.67 10.68 1.00
CA GLU A 300 17.74 12.09 1.45
C GLU A 300 17.39 12.23 2.93
N GLY A 301 16.29 11.61 3.38
CA GLY A 301 15.90 11.63 4.79
C GLY A 301 16.91 10.98 5.72
N VAL A 302 17.55 9.87 5.32
CA VAL A 302 18.63 9.22 6.09
C VAL A 302 19.86 10.12 6.17
N LEU A 303 20.25 10.74 5.06
CA LEU A 303 21.38 11.66 5.00
C LEU A 303 21.13 12.95 5.79
N ASP A 304 19.90 13.46 5.79
CA ASP A 304 19.52 14.60 6.63
C ASP A 304 19.73 14.30 8.10
N VAL A 305 19.31 13.11 8.57
CA VAL A 305 19.55 12.71 9.97
C VAL A 305 21.05 12.65 10.28
N PHE A 306 21.88 12.09 9.40
CA PHE A 306 23.33 12.05 9.59
C PHE A 306 23.96 13.45 9.62
N ALA A 307 23.39 14.40 8.87
CA ALA A 307 23.81 15.81 8.86
C ALA A 307 23.24 16.63 10.04
N GLY A 308 22.48 16.01 10.95
CA GLY A 308 21.81 16.71 12.04
C GLY A 308 20.61 17.56 11.63
N LYS A 309 20.09 17.35 10.41
CA LYS A 309 18.91 18.04 9.88
C LYS A 309 17.68 17.18 10.09
N ARG A 310 16.54 17.81 10.43
CA ARG A 310 15.27 17.12 10.55
C ARG A 310 14.76 16.70 9.16
N PRO A 311 14.50 15.40 8.93
CA PRO A 311 13.98 14.95 7.64
C PRO A 311 12.57 15.45 7.41
N GLN A 312 12.20 15.63 6.15
CA GLN A 312 10.85 16.07 5.76
C GLN A 312 9.75 15.15 6.28
N PHE A 313 9.98 13.83 6.20
CA PHE A 313 9.03 12.81 6.61
C PHE A 313 9.63 11.92 7.68
N MET A 314 9.13 12.05 8.89
CA MET A 314 9.55 11.28 10.07
C MET A 314 8.30 10.81 10.82
N VAL A 315 8.23 9.51 11.13
CA VAL A 315 7.08 8.89 11.81
C VAL A 315 7.02 9.33 13.27
N ASN A 316 8.12 9.17 14.00
CA ASN A 316 8.25 9.45 15.43
C ASN A 316 8.88 10.84 15.66
N GLY A 317 8.24 11.87 15.12
CA GLY A 317 8.77 13.24 15.11
C GLY A 317 9.01 13.87 16.49
N GLU A 318 8.37 13.35 17.53
CA GLU A 318 8.48 13.79 18.93
C GLU A 318 9.88 13.56 19.52
N ILE A 319 10.62 12.56 19.03
CA ILE A 319 11.97 12.24 19.58
C ILE A 319 13.08 13.08 18.97
N TRP A 320 12.81 13.96 18.00
CA TRP A 320 13.83 14.62 17.21
C TRP A 320 14.92 15.31 18.07
N GLU A 321 14.50 16.07 19.09
CA GLU A 321 15.43 16.81 19.96
C GLU A 321 16.24 15.89 20.89
N SER A 322 15.74 14.70 21.17
CA SER A 322 16.39 13.71 22.04
C SER A 322 17.01 12.54 21.30
N ARG A 323 17.05 12.60 19.94
CA ARG A 323 17.51 11.50 19.11
C ARG A 323 18.94 11.08 19.42
N ARG A 324 19.25 9.83 19.06
CA ARG A 324 20.62 9.30 19.14
C ARG A 324 21.50 10.04 18.11
N VAL A 325 22.66 10.57 18.56
CA VAL A 325 23.61 11.37 17.76
C VAL A 325 24.83 10.54 17.36
#